data_528ffcfdc8e2135d32c45b875981e7c7
#
_entry.id   528ffcfdc8e2135d32c45b875981e7c7
#
_cell.length_a   1.000
_cell.length_b   1.000
_cell.length_c   1.000
_cell.angle_alpha   90.00
_cell.angle_beta   90.00
_cell.angle_gamma   90.00
#
_symmetry.space_group_name_H-M   'P 1'
#
loop_
_entity.id
_entity.type
_entity.pdbx_description
1 polymer ?
#
loop_
_entity_poly.entity_id
_entity_poly.type
_entity_poly.pdbx_seq_one_letter_code
_entity_poly.pdbx_strand_id
1 'polypeptide(L)'
;MKRHVRGRVTSHLRTVSASLGVVVGGGALSHAQPAEPPGTNRLERLEKENQDLRQRLDALEAVAQKEGLLSSGSKADPPVAAMSEINLSGFVTTSYFHDSSKPPASLGHISPGYLWNRVNDSFSLNKVKITLASPAVQNNGDKFDAGFRVSLIAGQDAPIVNTKSGTTGFDFVREAFIELNIPIGTGLDVRAGELISLLNYESGDGGAANANFSQGYQWFFTGNPPGAGIQLGYKLTDWLDVKFRVQNGLYMGPIDNNSSKTFMGAIGIKPMEKLWFSLLAFGGREDAGFVHSLWGGSLLGGWQATEQLSFGTELDYFNFFNPPGSTPAGNSPVWSMGLWTTYDFTKKVGVAVRTEYLSDKDGVDASGGALGFRNPAGTGQDLTSVALTLNYKPVSTIKIQPEIRFDHTSWSGGFVPGKQNRVFYGAGISYLF
;
A
#
# COMPACT_ATOMS: atom_id res chain seq x y z
N MET A 1 -2.83 -58.10 6.67
CA MET A 1 -1.64 -58.46 7.47
C MET A 1 -1.06 -57.18 8.08
N LYS A 2 -1.05 -57.15 9.42
CA LYS A 2 -0.70 -55.99 10.29
C LYS A 2 0.79 -55.60 10.19
N ARG A 3 1.11 -54.29 10.32
CA ARG A 3 2.05 -53.82 11.34
C ARG A 3 2.03 -52.28 11.44
N HIS A 4 1.58 -51.83 12.61
CA HIS A 4 1.80 -50.50 13.18
C HIS A 4 3.27 -50.31 13.55
N VAL A 5 3.80 -49.08 13.31
CA VAL A 5 4.88 -48.52 14.11
C VAL A 5 4.50 -47.13 14.52
N ARG A 6 4.21 -46.92 15.82
CA ARG A 6 4.10 -45.64 16.50
C ARG A 6 5.50 -45.20 16.94
N GLY A 7 5.96 -44.06 16.47
CA GLY A 7 7.10 -43.35 17.04
C GLY A 7 6.60 -42.11 17.80
N ARG A 8 6.73 -42.15 19.12
CA ARG A 8 6.54 -40.96 19.99
C ARG A 8 7.80 -40.09 19.87
N VAL A 9 7.59 -38.81 19.51
CA VAL A 9 8.58 -37.74 19.70
C VAL A 9 8.08 -36.86 20.82
N THR A 10 8.72 -36.91 21.96
CA THR A 10 8.50 -36.02 23.10
C THR A 10 9.27 -34.73 22.84
N SER A 11 8.56 -33.63 22.60
CA SER A 11 9.10 -32.27 22.55
C SER A 11 9.06 -31.66 23.96
N HIS A 12 10.24 -31.33 24.50
CA HIS A 12 10.32 -30.48 25.68
C HIS A 12 10.18 -29.00 25.26
N LEU A 13 9.01 -28.44 25.50
CA LEU A 13 8.82 -27.00 25.53
C LEU A 13 9.30 -26.47 26.89
N ARG A 14 10.37 -25.69 26.90
CA ARG A 14 10.71 -24.83 28.03
C ARG A 14 9.94 -23.54 27.92
N THR A 15 8.97 -23.36 28.79
CA THR A 15 8.23 -22.12 29.00
C THR A 15 9.12 -21.13 29.73
N VAL A 16 9.44 -20.02 29.07
CA VAL A 16 10.04 -18.85 29.75
C VAL A 16 8.91 -17.94 30.13
N SER A 17 8.58 -17.92 31.42
CA SER A 17 7.61 -16.97 31.99
C SER A 17 8.33 -15.66 32.29
N ALA A 18 8.03 -14.61 31.54
CA ALA A 18 8.38 -13.25 31.89
C ALA A 18 7.25 -12.65 32.73
N SER A 19 7.50 -12.52 34.04
CA SER A 19 6.60 -11.82 34.97
C SER A 19 6.77 -10.30 34.82
N LEU A 20 5.78 -9.64 34.24
CA LEU A 20 5.63 -8.18 34.35
C LEU A 20 5.04 -7.85 35.72
N GLY A 21 5.84 -7.28 36.60
CA GLY A 21 5.37 -6.70 37.84
C GLY A 21 4.77 -5.31 37.59
N VAL A 22 3.46 -5.20 37.72
CA VAL A 22 2.75 -3.92 37.78
C VAL A 22 2.88 -3.38 39.23
N VAL A 23 3.63 -2.31 39.41
CA VAL A 23 3.63 -1.55 40.67
C VAL A 23 2.57 -0.47 40.59
N VAL A 24 1.47 -0.65 41.31
CA VAL A 24 0.48 0.39 41.58
C VAL A 24 0.99 1.22 42.75
N GLY A 25 1.48 2.43 42.49
CA GLY A 25 1.84 3.39 43.51
C GLY A 25 0.68 4.34 43.82
N GLY A 26 0.14 4.24 45.01
CA GLY A 26 -0.89 5.14 45.52
C GLY A 26 -0.38 6.57 45.73
N GLY A 27 -1.29 7.52 45.53
CA GLY A 27 -1.01 8.94 45.69
C GLY A 27 -0.73 9.35 47.15
N ALA A 28 0.14 10.32 47.27
CA ALA A 28 0.30 11.14 48.47
C ALA A 28 0.51 12.61 48.08
N LEU A 29 -0.13 13.44 48.84
CA LEU A 29 -0.37 14.85 48.74
C LEU A 29 0.89 15.72 48.65
N SER A 30 0.77 16.82 47.97
CA SER A 30 1.72 17.90 47.76
C SER A 30 2.32 18.48 49.02
N HIS A 31 3.66 18.67 48.98
CA HIS A 31 4.32 19.74 49.71
C HIS A 31 5.06 20.59 48.67
N ALA A 32 4.71 21.86 48.64
CA ALA A 32 5.40 22.87 47.83
C ALA A 32 6.82 23.07 48.36
N GLN A 33 7.83 22.81 47.53
CA GLN A 33 9.22 23.23 47.78
C GLN A 33 9.47 24.60 47.15
N PRO A 34 10.33 25.43 47.80
CA PRO A 34 10.65 26.76 47.29
C PRO A 34 11.41 26.72 45.99
N ALA A 35 11.18 27.71 45.13
CA ALA A 35 11.83 27.87 43.83
C ALA A 35 13.33 28.12 44.00
N GLU A 36 14.15 27.24 43.39
CA GLU A 36 15.58 27.43 43.20
C GLU A 36 15.89 28.31 41.96
N PRO A 37 17.03 29.03 41.98
CA PRO A 37 17.38 29.96 40.91
C PRO A 37 17.71 29.24 39.60
N PRO A 38 17.38 29.84 38.42
CA PRO A 38 17.49 29.17 37.13
C PRO A 38 18.93 29.22 36.59
N GLY A 39 19.47 28.09 36.19
CA GLY A 39 20.53 28.03 35.19
C GLY A 39 21.60 26.96 35.35
N THR A 40 22.25 26.84 36.51
CA THR A 40 23.42 25.96 36.68
C THR A 40 23.08 24.51 36.99
N ASN A 41 22.07 24.24 37.76
CA ASN A 41 21.68 22.88 38.16
C ASN A 41 21.09 22.03 37.04
N ARG A 42 20.55 22.63 35.99
CA ARG A 42 19.98 21.87 34.86
C ARG A 42 21.06 21.30 33.95
N LEU A 43 22.14 22.04 33.73
CA LEU A 43 23.26 21.59 32.90
C LEU A 43 24.01 20.45 33.57
N GLU A 44 24.35 20.60 34.84
CA GLU A 44 25.02 19.57 35.66
C GLU A 44 24.17 18.29 35.78
N ARG A 45 22.85 18.44 35.89
CA ARG A 45 21.91 17.31 35.89
C ARG A 45 21.88 16.58 34.57
N LEU A 46 21.84 17.30 33.43
CA LEU A 46 21.88 16.74 32.09
C LEU A 46 23.25 16.10 31.80
N GLU A 47 24.35 16.67 32.29
CA GLU A 47 25.68 16.07 32.14
C GLU A 47 25.80 14.77 32.93
N LYS A 48 25.26 14.73 34.13
CA LYS A 48 25.23 13.52 34.97
C LYS A 48 24.32 12.43 34.36
N GLU A 49 23.17 12.81 33.81
CA GLU A 49 22.26 11.89 33.15
C GLU A 49 22.90 11.34 31.86
N ASN A 50 23.63 12.18 31.12
CA ASN A 50 24.38 11.78 29.94
C ASN A 50 25.54 10.84 30.28
N GLN A 51 26.22 11.05 31.41
CA GLN A 51 27.25 10.13 31.90
C GLN A 51 26.66 8.78 32.32
N ASP A 52 25.53 8.78 33.03
CA ASP A 52 24.84 7.56 33.45
C ASP A 52 24.35 6.75 32.23
N LEU A 53 23.79 7.44 31.23
CA LEU A 53 23.36 6.82 29.94
C LEU A 53 24.55 6.21 29.18
N ARG A 54 25.70 6.88 29.14
CA ARG A 54 26.91 6.33 28.52
C ARG A 54 27.42 5.09 29.26
N GLN A 55 27.46 5.12 30.61
CA GLN A 55 27.86 3.95 31.37
C GLN A 55 26.92 2.75 31.18
N ARG A 56 25.60 3.00 31.05
CA ARG A 56 24.63 1.94 30.75
C ARG A 56 24.82 1.39 29.34
N LEU A 57 25.14 2.27 28.37
CA LEU A 57 25.43 1.84 26.98
C LEU A 57 26.67 0.94 26.94
N ASP A 58 27.76 1.38 27.59
CA ASP A 58 29.02 0.62 27.68
C ASP A 58 28.80 -0.75 28.36
N ALA A 59 27.97 -0.79 29.40
CA ALA A 59 27.63 -2.02 30.11
C ALA A 59 26.79 -2.97 29.23
N LEU A 60 25.84 -2.43 28.44
CA LEU A 60 25.04 -3.20 27.48
C LEU A 60 25.90 -3.72 26.34
N GLU A 61 26.83 -2.92 25.84
CA GLU A 61 27.78 -3.34 24.79
C GLU A 61 28.70 -4.46 25.30
N ALA A 62 29.18 -4.39 26.54
CA ALA A 62 29.99 -5.43 27.14
C ALA A 62 29.21 -6.75 27.35
N VAL A 63 27.93 -6.69 27.70
CA VAL A 63 27.05 -7.87 27.77
C VAL A 63 26.79 -8.43 26.38
N ALA A 64 26.52 -7.58 25.39
CA ALA A 64 26.30 -8.02 24.03
C ALA A 64 27.54 -8.68 23.38
N GLN A 65 28.76 -8.20 23.71
CA GLN A 65 30.01 -8.84 23.33
C GLN A 65 30.19 -10.19 24.03
N LYS A 66 29.86 -10.28 25.30
CA LYS A 66 29.97 -11.54 26.08
C LYS A 66 29.00 -12.63 25.60
N GLU A 67 27.81 -12.21 25.18
CA GLU A 67 26.79 -13.12 24.63
C GLU A 67 27.00 -13.44 23.14
N GLY A 68 28.10 -12.97 22.55
CA GLY A 68 28.41 -13.22 21.13
C GLY A 68 27.50 -12.49 20.14
N LEU A 69 26.75 -11.50 20.62
CA LEU A 69 25.88 -10.66 19.79
C LEU A 69 26.66 -9.54 19.08
N LEU A 70 27.89 -9.26 19.54
CA LEU A 70 28.85 -8.35 18.91
C LEU A 70 30.16 -9.12 18.64
N SER A 71 30.63 -9.12 17.42
CA SER A 71 31.91 -9.74 17.07
C SER A 71 33.08 -8.88 17.56
N SER A 72 33.95 -9.46 18.41
CA SER A 72 35.19 -8.82 18.81
C SER A 72 36.16 -8.83 17.63
N GLY A 73 36.38 -7.70 16.98
CA GLY A 73 37.58 -7.48 16.19
C GLY A 73 37.47 -7.26 14.68
N SER A 74 36.34 -6.92 14.11
CA SER A 74 36.31 -6.37 12.75
C SER A 74 35.85 -4.90 12.76
N LYS A 75 36.56 -4.05 11.99
CA LYS A 75 36.14 -2.68 11.65
C LYS A 75 34.95 -2.66 10.67
N ALA A 76 34.08 -3.66 10.71
CA ALA A 76 32.77 -3.61 10.08
C ALA A 76 31.84 -2.95 11.07
N ASP A 77 31.16 -1.90 10.66
CA ASP A 77 30.12 -1.27 11.47
C ASP A 77 29.19 -2.33 12.05
N PRO A 78 28.98 -2.32 13.39
CA PRO A 78 28.21 -3.38 14.02
C PRO A 78 26.78 -3.40 13.46
N PRO A 79 26.22 -4.59 13.21
CA PRO A 79 24.83 -4.72 12.70
C PRO A 79 23.81 -3.96 13.55
N VAL A 80 24.08 -3.72 14.82
CA VAL A 80 23.24 -2.97 15.76
C VAL A 80 23.23 -1.47 15.48
N ALA A 81 24.33 -0.89 14.97
CA ALA A 81 24.36 0.51 14.56
C ALA A 81 23.46 0.75 13.34
N ALA A 82 23.40 -0.20 12.40
CA ALA A 82 22.49 -0.15 11.27
C ALA A 82 21.01 -0.23 11.69
N MET A 83 20.68 -0.92 12.80
CA MET A 83 19.30 -1.01 13.27
C MET A 83 18.78 0.30 13.87
N SER A 84 19.64 1.18 14.40
CA SER A 84 19.23 2.48 14.94
C SER A 84 18.77 3.46 13.85
N GLU A 85 19.10 3.20 12.60
CA GLU A 85 18.73 4.01 11.43
C GLU A 85 17.50 3.46 10.68
N ILE A 86 16.96 2.28 11.09
CA ILE A 86 15.78 1.71 10.44
C ILE A 86 14.52 2.46 10.89
N ASN A 87 13.79 2.98 9.92
CA ASN A 87 12.49 3.59 10.12
C ASN A 87 11.40 2.50 10.17
N LEU A 88 10.69 2.42 11.29
CA LEU A 88 9.50 1.61 11.45
C LEU A 88 8.26 2.50 11.33
N SER A 89 7.33 2.11 10.46
CA SER A 89 6.03 2.78 10.31
C SER A 89 4.95 1.78 9.93
N GLY A 90 3.70 2.20 10.03
CA GLY A 90 2.61 1.32 9.64
C GLY A 90 1.24 1.86 10.01
N PHE A 91 0.25 0.97 9.90
CA PHE A 91 -1.12 1.29 10.31
C PHE A 91 -1.93 0.02 10.59
N VAL A 92 -3.02 0.22 11.34
CA VAL A 92 -4.10 -0.75 11.52
C VAL A 92 -5.39 -0.10 11.04
N THR A 93 -6.12 -0.75 10.13
CA THR A 93 -7.39 -0.25 9.59
C THR A 93 -8.50 -1.26 9.82
N THR A 94 -9.61 -0.79 10.39
CA THR A 94 -10.85 -1.55 10.60
C THR A 94 -12.04 -0.80 10.04
N SER A 95 -13.12 -1.50 9.71
CA SER A 95 -14.33 -0.88 9.16
C SER A 95 -15.59 -1.68 9.43
N TYR A 96 -16.74 -0.99 9.23
CA TYR A 96 -18.06 -1.58 9.07
C TYR A 96 -18.79 -0.86 7.94
N PHE A 97 -19.35 -1.63 6.98
CA PHE A 97 -20.10 -1.09 5.85
C PHE A 97 -21.34 -1.91 5.56
N HIS A 98 -22.38 -1.22 5.11
CA HIS A 98 -23.62 -1.78 4.61
C HIS A 98 -23.74 -1.57 3.10
N ASP A 99 -24.09 -2.62 2.36
CA ASP A 99 -24.43 -2.59 0.93
C ASP A 99 -25.96 -2.74 0.76
N SER A 100 -26.60 -1.67 0.24
CA SER A 100 -28.05 -1.66 0.03
C SER A 100 -28.54 -2.69 -0.98
N SER A 101 -27.66 -3.26 -1.81
CA SER A 101 -28.00 -4.35 -2.72
C SER A 101 -28.27 -5.67 -1.99
N LYS A 102 -27.78 -5.80 -0.75
CA LYS A 102 -27.92 -6.96 0.12
C LYS A 102 -27.43 -8.25 -0.55
N PRO A 103 -26.11 -8.41 -0.75
CA PRO A 103 -25.56 -9.61 -1.33
C PRO A 103 -26.01 -10.86 -0.58
N PRO A 104 -26.54 -11.89 -1.29
CA PRO A 104 -27.11 -13.05 -0.64
C PRO A 104 -26.04 -13.98 -0.03
N ALA A 105 -26.45 -14.86 0.88
CA ALA A 105 -25.58 -15.87 1.49
C ALA A 105 -24.91 -16.78 0.45
N SER A 106 -25.55 -17.04 -0.69
CA SER A 106 -24.96 -17.78 -1.81
C SER A 106 -23.72 -17.12 -2.42
N LEU A 107 -23.54 -15.83 -2.20
CA LEU A 107 -22.32 -15.06 -2.53
C LEU A 107 -21.42 -14.82 -1.31
N GLY A 108 -21.65 -15.52 -0.18
CA GLY A 108 -20.92 -15.32 1.06
C GLY A 108 -21.11 -13.91 1.65
N HIS A 109 -22.21 -13.24 1.35
CA HIS A 109 -22.47 -11.83 1.67
C HIS A 109 -21.43 -10.86 1.11
N ILE A 110 -20.67 -11.29 0.08
CA ILE A 110 -19.64 -10.47 -0.58
C ILE A 110 -20.32 -9.54 -1.57
N SER A 111 -20.00 -8.27 -1.50
CA SER A 111 -20.44 -7.23 -2.45
C SER A 111 -19.68 -7.37 -3.76
N PRO A 112 -20.33 -7.72 -4.88
CA PRO A 112 -19.66 -7.91 -6.16
C PRO A 112 -18.95 -6.64 -6.63
N GLY A 113 -17.72 -6.78 -7.12
CA GLY A 113 -16.91 -5.67 -7.59
C GLY A 113 -16.41 -4.73 -6.49
N TYR A 114 -16.52 -5.14 -5.22
CA TYR A 114 -15.99 -4.39 -4.10
C TYR A 114 -14.82 -5.16 -3.51
N LEU A 115 -13.63 -4.63 -3.61
CA LEU A 115 -12.44 -5.39 -3.25
C LEU A 115 -12.03 -5.16 -1.80
N TRP A 116 -12.44 -4.04 -1.20
CA TRP A 116 -12.15 -3.68 0.18
C TRP A 116 -13.44 -3.48 0.94
N ASN A 117 -13.51 -3.94 2.18
CA ASN A 117 -14.72 -4.01 2.99
C ASN A 117 -15.85 -4.80 2.30
N ARG A 118 -15.47 -5.79 1.52
CA ARG A 118 -16.38 -6.49 0.61
C ARG A 118 -17.42 -7.35 1.29
N VAL A 119 -17.26 -7.67 2.59
CA VAL A 119 -18.24 -8.44 3.34
C VAL A 119 -19.28 -7.50 3.91
N ASN A 120 -20.50 -7.59 3.38
CA ASN A 120 -21.62 -6.76 3.80
C ASN A 120 -21.99 -7.02 5.27
N ASP A 121 -22.39 -5.95 5.99
CA ASP A 121 -22.86 -5.98 7.38
C ASP A 121 -21.87 -6.67 8.35
N SER A 122 -20.57 -6.51 8.12
CA SER A 122 -19.52 -7.13 8.92
C SER A 122 -18.50 -6.13 9.44
N PHE A 123 -18.09 -6.31 10.69
CA PHE A 123 -16.87 -5.67 11.17
C PHE A 123 -15.65 -6.35 10.56
N SER A 124 -14.78 -5.57 9.96
CA SER A 124 -13.62 -6.05 9.21
C SER A 124 -12.33 -5.51 9.81
N LEU A 125 -11.36 -6.41 10.06
CA LEU A 125 -9.96 -6.02 10.17
C LEU A 125 -9.40 -5.97 8.75
N ASN A 126 -9.41 -4.79 8.15
CA ASN A 126 -9.09 -4.61 6.73
C ASN A 126 -7.61 -4.85 6.46
N LYS A 127 -6.75 -4.12 7.16
CA LYS A 127 -5.30 -4.16 6.94
C LYS A 127 -4.53 -3.87 8.22
N VAL A 128 -3.44 -4.59 8.41
CA VAL A 128 -2.35 -4.27 9.32
C VAL A 128 -1.10 -4.18 8.47
N LYS A 129 -0.51 -3.00 8.34
CA LYS A 129 0.73 -2.78 7.58
C LYS A 129 1.88 -2.47 8.52
N ILE A 130 3.02 -3.11 8.24
CA ILE A 130 4.30 -2.80 8.86
C ILE A 130 5.30 -2.51 7.75
N THR A 131 5.99 -1.39 7.83
CA THR A 131 7.04 -0.99 6.91
C THR A 131 8.35 -0.80 7.66
N LEU A 132 9.40 -1.46 7.20
CA LEU A 132 10.78 -1.27 7.59
C LEU A 132 11.51 -0.62 6.41
N ALA A 133 12.20 0.48 6.63
CA ALA A 133 12.97 1.15 5.59
C ALA A 133 14.25 1.75 6.15
N SER A 134 15.32 1.74 5.36
CA SER A 134 16.49 2.58 5.62
C SER A 134 16.11 4.06 5.61
N PRO A 135 16.98 4.98 6.04
CA PRO A 135 16.87 6.38 5.71
C PRO A 135 16.67 6.58 4.21
N ALA A 136 16.02 7.69 3.83
CA ALA A 136 15.76 8.00 2.44
C ALA A 136 17.08 8.12 1.64
N VAL A 137 17.17 7.37 0.55
CA VAL A 137 18.30 7.44 -0.38
C VAL A 137 18.36 8.83 -1.03
N GLN A 138 19.54 9.45 -0.99
CA GLN A 138 19.77 10.78 -1.51
C GLN A 138 20.09 10.71 -3.01
N ASN A 139 19.04 10.87 -3.85
CA ASN A 139 19.18 10.88 -5.30
C ASN A 139 19.78 12.20 -5.78
N ASN A 140 21.10 12.22 -5.90
CA ASN A 140 21.87 13.35 -6.36
C ASN A 140 23.11 12.86 -7.14
N GLY A 141 23.81 13.78 -7.79
CA GLY A 141 25.02 13.48 -8.57
C GLY A 141 26.31 13.37 -7.74
N ASP A 142 26.26 13.59 -6.43
CA ASP A 142 27.47 13.80 -5.62
C ASP A 142 28.10 12.50 -5.14
N LYS A 143 27.29 11.55 -4.68
CA LYS A 143 27.79 10.30 -4.08
C LYS A 143 26.85 9.11 -4.33
N PHE A 144 27.45 7.94 -4.31
CA PHE A 144 26.68 6.68 -4.23
C PHE A 144 25.97 6.60 -2.88
N ASP A 145 24.70 6.20 -2.92
CA ASP A 145 23.89 5.95 -1.74
C ASP A 145 23.04 4.71 -1.96
N ALA A 146 22.67 4.03 -0.88
CA ALA A 146 21.91 2.78 -0.95
C ALA A 146 20.94 2.67 0.21
N GLY A 147 19.80 2.03 -0.06
CA GLY A 147 18.77 1.78 0.92
C GLY A 147 17.91 0.58 0.58
N PHE A 148 16.95 0.31 1.44
CA PHE A 148 15.94 -0.72 1.24
C PHE A 148 14.58 -0.30 1.79
N ARG A 149 13.54 -0.99 1.33
CA ARG A 149 12.20 -0.89 1.88
C ARG A 149 11.53 -2.25 1.84
N VAL A 150 10.90 -2.64 2.95
CA VAL A 150 10.07 -3.84 3.06
C VAL A 150 8.75 -3.45 3.72
N SER A 151 7.63 -3.70 3.06
CA SER A 151 6.30 -3.49 3.61
C SER A 151 5.52 -4.80 3.59
N LEU A 152 4.97 -5.16 4.74
CA LEU A 152 4.14 -6.33 4.93
C LEU A 152 2.72 -5.88 5.25
N ILE A 153 1.72 -6.52 4.63
CA ILE A 153 0.31 -6.29 4.92
C ILE A 153 -0.37 -7.62 5.23
N ALA A 154 -1.08 -7.67 6.35
CA ALA A 154 -2.02 -8.73 6.70
C ALA A 154 -3.43 -8.16 6.84
N GLY A 155 -4.45 -9.01 6.86
CA GLY A 155 -5.85 -8.62 7.02
C GLY A 155 -6.74 -9.08 5.88
N GLN A 156 -8.01 -8.69 5.93
CA GLN A 156 -9.05 -9.16 5.00
C GLN A 156 -8.82 -8.71 3.55
N ASP A 157 -8.23 -7.52 3.38
CA ASP A 157 -7.96 -6.95 2.06
C ASP A 157 -6.56 -7.33 1.52
N ALA A 158 -5.70 -7.95 2.35
CA ALA A 158 -4.33 -8.30 2.00
C ALA A 158 -4.19 -9.14 0.71
N PRO A 159 -5.01 -10.18 0.46
CA PRO A 159 -4.88 -11.00 -0.73
C PRO A 159 -5.04 -10.25 -2.05
N ILE A 160 -5.57 -9.03 -2.01
CA ILE A 160 -5.84 -8.21 -3.18
C ILE A 160 -4.72 -7.22 -3.46
N VAL A 161 -4.09 -6.70 -2.39
CA VAL A 161 -3.07 -5.65 -2.49
C VAL A 161 -1.65 -6.19 -2.48
N ASN A 162 -1.44 -7.40 -1.98
CA ASN A 162 -0.13 -8.02 -1.90
C ASN A 162 0.26 -8.71 -3.20
N THR A 163 1.53 -9.02 -3.27
CA THR A 163 2.11 -9.87 -4.31
C THR A 163 1.36 -11.20 -4.40
N LYS A 164 0.97 -11.58 -5.60
CA LYS A 164 0.32 -12.87 -5.87
C LYS A 164 1.39 -13.94 -6.04
N SER A 165 1.51 -14.81 -5.05
CA SER A 165 2.49 -15.90 -5.12
C SER A 165 1.95 -17.18 -4.50
N GLY A 166 1.06 -17.87 -5.11
CA GLY A 166 0.42 -19.06 -4.55
C GLY A 166 1.33 -20.17 -3.99
N THR A 167 2.65 -20.06 -4.02
CA THR A 167 3.56 -21.15 -3.64
C THR A 167 4.82 -20.75 -2.86
N THR A 168 5.08 -19.47 -2.60
CA THR A 168 6.42 -19.03 -2.17
C THR A 168 6.48 -18.26 -0.85
N GLY A 169 5.37 -18.14 -0.12
CA GLY A 169 5.32 -17.42 1.16
C GLY A 169 5.38 -15.89 1.04
N PHE A 170 5.14 -15.34 -0.14
CA PHE A 170 5.09 -13.89 -0.38
C PHE A 170 3.71 -13.26 -0.13
N ASP A 171 2.75 -14.02 0.37
CA ASP A 171 1.35 -13.57 0.54
C ASP A 171 1.18 -12.35 1.44
N PHE A 172 2.17 -12.04 2.27
CA PHE A 172 2.19 -10.85 3.13
C PHE A 172 2.99 -9.69 2.55
N VAL A 173 3.75 -9.89 1.47
CA VAL A 173 4.63 -8.87 0.90
C VAL A 173 3.80 -7.89 0.07
N ARG A 174 3.84 -6.62 0.44
CA ARG A 174 3.28 -5.50 -0.33
C ARG A 174 4.32 -4.92 -1.28
N GLU A 175 5.53 -4.76 -0.78
CA GLU A 175 6.71 -4.31 -1.51
C GLU A 175 7.97 -4.76 -0.77
N ALA A 176 9.03 -5.07 -1.51
CA ALA A 176 10.34 -5.37 -0.95
C ALA A 176 11.41 -5.10 -2.00
N PHE A 177 12.22 -4.07 -1.83
CA PHE A 177 13.22 -3.67 -2.80
C PHE A 177 14.45 -3.05 -2.17
N ILE A 178 15.56 -3.12 -2.91
CA ILE A 178 16.73 -2.28 -2.69
C ILE A 178 16.63 -1.05 -3.59
N GLU A 179 17.14 0.07 -3.09
CA GLU A 179 17.22 1.35 -3.79
C GLU A 179 18.66 1.84 -3.80
N LEU A 180 19.15 2.25 -4.96
CA LEU A 180 20.51 2.74 -5.14
C LEU A 180 20.46 4.10 -5.81
N ASN A 181 21.26 5.05 -5.35
CA ASN A 181 21.64 6.24 -6.11
C ASN A 181 23.01 6.04 -6.71
N ILE A 182 23.09 6.06 -8.02
CA ILE A 182 24.38 6.06 -8.76
C ILE A 182 24.67 7.51 -9.17
N PRO A 183 25.83 8.09 -8.79
CA PRO A 183 26.13 9.51 -9.01
C PRO A 183 26.50 9.79 -10.47
N ILE A 184 25.49 9.69 -11.36
CA ILE A 184 25.62 10.01 -12.79
C ILE A 184 24.68 11.21 -13.05
N GLY A 185 25.25 12.33 -13.46
CA GLY A 185 24.49 13.56 -13.73
C GLY A 185 23.77 14.08 -12.49
N THR A 186 22.43 14.07 -12.50
CA THR A 186 21.59 14.48 -11.37
C THR A 186 21.34 13.37 -10.34
N GLY A 187 21.91 12.18 -10.54
CA GLY A 187 21.68 10.97 -9.78
C GLY A 187 20.74 10.00 -10.49
N LEU A 188 21.23 8.79 -10.77
CA LEU A 188 20.41 7.70 -11.31
C LEU A 188 19.85 6.86 -10.18
N ASP A 189 18.51 6.91 -9.99
CA ASP A 189 17.76 6.04 -9.07
C ASP A 189 17.59 4.65 -9.70
N VAL A 190 18.00 3.61 -8.98
CA VAL A 190 17.83 2.21 -9.39
C VAL A 190 17.11 1.46 -8.28
N ARG A 191 15.95 0.91 -8.58
CA ARG A 191 15.20 0.05 -7.63
C ARG A 191 15.09 -1.34 -8.20
N ALA A 192 15.32 -2.36 -7.37
CA ALA A 192 15.22 -3.76 -7.76
C ALA A 192 14.53 -4.58 -6.66
N GLY A 193 13.52 -5.35 -7.06
CA GLY A 193 12.73 -6.18 -6.15
C GLY A 193 11.25 -6.17 -6.49
N GLU A 194 10.41 -6.36 -5.48
CA GLU A 194 8.96 -6.27 -5.57
C GLU A 194 8.54 -4.81 -5.42
N LEU A 195 8.07 -4.20 -6.50
CA LEU A 195 7.84 -2.78 -6.62
C LEU A 195 6.34 -2.49 -6.73
N ILE A 196 5.85 -1.50 -5.99
CA ILE A 196 4.49 -0.98 -6.15
C ILE A 196 4.32 -0.40 -7.56
N SER A 197 3.09 -0.46 -8.06
CA SER A 197 2.70 0.08 -9.36
C SER A 197 3.15 1.53 -9.59
N LEU A 198 3.47 1.85 -10.85
CA LEU A 198 3.60 3.23 -11.33
C LEU A 198 2.24 3.84 -11.72
N LEU A 199 1.23 2.99 -11.92
CA LEU A 199 -0.16 3.37 -12.18
C LEU A 199 -0.83 3.80 -10.87
N ASN A 200 -1.98 4.41 -10.98
CA ASN A 200 -2.91 4.78 -9.94
C ASN A 200 -2.60 6.05 -9.14
N TYR A 201 -3.61 6.88 -9.11
CA TYR A 201 -3.69 8.04 -8.23
C TYR A 201 -3.90 7.63 -6.76
N GLU A 202 -4.79 6.65 -6.52
CA GLU A 202 -5.03 6.11 -5.19
C GLU A 202 -3.96 5.09 -4.77
N SER A 203 -3.55 5.17 -3.52
CA SER A 203 -2.67 4.16 -2.93
C SER A 203 -3.43 2.87 -2.62
N GLY A 204 -2.80 1.72 -2.87
CA GLY A 204 -3.29 0.42 -2.41
C GLY A 204 -3.40 0.28 -0.88
N ASP A 205 -2.89 1.19 -0.11
CA ASP A 205 -3.04 1.23 1.35
C ASP A 205 -4.47 1.62 1.79
N GLY A 206 -5.29 2.15 0.87
CA GLY A 206 -6.69 2.47 1.12
C GLY A 206 -6.88 3.66 2.05
N GLY A 207 -7.91 3.62 2.88
CA GLY A 207 -8.30 4.72 3.76
C GLY A 207 -7.20 5.27 4.66
N ALA A 208 -6.21 4.47 5.04
CA ALA A 208 -5.05 4.96 5.81
C ALA A 208 -4.27 6.03 5.03
N ALA A 209 -4.09 5.87 3.72
CA ALA A 209 -3.35 6.78 2.84
C ALA A 209 -4.28 7.69 2.01
N ASN A 210 -5.43 7.18 1.54
CA ASN A 210 -6.32 7.88 0.61
C ASN A 210 -7.29 8.82 1.32
N ALA A 211 -7.75 9.86 0.63
CA ALA A 211 -8.78 10.75 1.13
C ALA A 211 -10.17 10.08 1.20
N ASN A 212 -10.47 9.15 0.28
CA ASN A 212 -11.63 8.26 0.36
C ASN A 212 -11.26 6.96 1.06
N PHE A 213 -12.19 6.37 1.83
CA PHE A 213 -11.94 5.12 2.54
C PHE A 213 -11.96 3.92 1.60
N SER A 214 -13.02 3.79 0.80
CA SER A 214 -13.11 2.73 -0.19
C SER A 214 -12.24 3.01 -1.39
N GLN A 215 -11.79 1.95 -2.04
CA GLN A 215 -11.03 2.04 -3.28
C GLN A 215 -11.97 2.15 -4.48
N GLY A 216 -11.55 2.90 -5.49
CA GLY A 216 -12.32 3.06 -6.72
C GLY A 216 -12.26 1.88 -7.68
N TYR A 217 -13.18 1.84 -8.64
CA TYR A 217 -13.15 0.85 -9.72
C TYR A 217 -11.91 1.00 -10.60
N GLN A 218 -11.48 2.22 -10.84
CA GLN A 218 -10.30 2.52 -11.64
C GLN A 218 -9.06 1.84 -11.08
N TRP A 219 -8.85 1.90 -9.76
CA TRP A 219 -7.73 1.23 -9.12
C TRP A 219 -7.75 -0.30 -9.33
N PHE A 220 -8.92 -0.90 -9.42
CA PHE A 220 -9.07 -2.35 -9.58
C PHE A 220 -8.86 -2.83 -10.99
N PHE A 221 -9.43 -2.12 -11.96
CA PHE A 221 -9.52 -2.58 -13.33
C PHE A 221 -8.34 -2.15 -14.16
N THR A 222 -7.78 -0.99 -13.87
CA THR A 222 -6.63 -0.45 -14.57
C THR A 222 -5.42 -0.31 -13.67
N GLY A 223 -5.58 -0.67 -12.38
CA GLY A 223 -4.50 -0.71 -11.42
C GLY A 223 -3.54 -1.86 -11.67
N ASN A 224 -2.37 -1.71 -11.10
CA ASN A 224 -1.31 -2.70 -11.20
C ASN A 224 -0.89 -3.10 -9.77
N PRO A 225 -1.05 -4.36 -9.38
CA PRO A 225 -0.49 -4.85 -8.13
C PRO A 225 1.03 -4.73 -8.13
N PRO A 226 1.70 -5.00 -7.02
CA PRO A 226 3.15 -5.08 -6.98
C PRO A 226 3.68 -6.07 -8.02
N GLY A 227 4.84 -5.75 -8.59
CA GLY A 227 5.51 -6.60 -9.58
C GLY A 227 7.01 -6.65 -9.36
N ALA A 228 7.57 -7.87 -9.49
CA ALA A 228 9.01 -8.09 -9.41
C ALA A 228 9.71 -7.54 -10.65
N GLY A 229 10.71 -6.67 -10.45
CA GLY A 229 11.40 -6.05 -11.57
C GLY A 229 12.51 -5.09 -11.16
N ILE A 230 12.98 -4.33 -12.16
CA ILE A 230 13.98 -3.29 -12.01
C ILE A 230 13.39 -1.99 -12.58
N GLN A 231 13.56 -0.91 -11.83
CA GLN A 231 13.18 0.43 -12.24
C GLN A 231 14.39 1.35 -12.23
N LEU A 232 14.50 2.16 -13.26
CA LEU A 232 15.42 3.27 -13.34
C LEU A 232 14.63 4.57 -13.27
N GLY A 233 15.12 5.54 -12.54
CA GLY A 233 14.58 6.89 -12.45
C GLY A 233 15.67 7.93 -12.69
N TYR A 234 15.37 8.97 -13.45
CA TYR A 234 16.33 10.03 -13.70
C TYR A 234 15.66 11.41 -13.76
N LYS A 235 16.17 12.34 -13.00
CA LYS A 235 15.71 13.72 -12.98
C LYS A 235 16.43 14.51 -14.07
N LEU A 236 15.70 14.85 -15.13
CA LEU A 236 16.24 15.64 -16.26
C LEU A 236 16.41 17.12 -15.89
N THR A 237 15.40 17.68 -15.21
CA THR A 237 15.37 19.06 -14.71
C THR A 237 14.63 19.09 -13.38
N ASP A 238 14.49 20.26 -12.75
CA ASP A 238 13.70 20.40 -11.50
C ASP A 238 12.21 20.15 -11.68
N TRP A 239 11.71 20.22 -12.91
CA TRP A 239 10.30 20.07 -13.25
C TRP A 239 10.01 18.86 -14.13
N LEU A 240 11.05 18.09 -14.55
CA LEU A 240 10.91 16.94 -15.46
C LEU A 240 11.74 15.75 -14.99
N ASP A 241 11.10 14.61 -14.76
CA ASP A 241 11.73 13.32 -14.51
C ASP A 241 11.22 12.24 -15.46
N VAL A 242 12.01 11.19 -15.63
CA VAL A 242 11.66 10.02 -16.41
C VAL A 242 11.91 8.76 -15.61
N LYS A 243 11.05 7.76 -15.83
CA LYS A 243 11.21 6.43 -15.25
C LYS A 243 11.08 5.38 -16.34
N PHE A 244 11.85 4.32 -16.19
CA PHE A 244 11.76 3.13 -17.03
C PHE A 244 11.76 1.90 -16.11
N ARG A 245 10.85 0.96 -16.35
CA ARG A 245 10.74 -0.27 -15.58
C ARG A 245 10.63 -1.46 -16.49
N VAL A 246 11.28 -2.56 -16.10
CA VAL A 246 11.10 -3.89 -16.65
C VAL A 246 10.66 -4.80 -15.51
N GLN A 247 9.54 -5.51 -15.67
CA GLN A 247 9.00 -6.41 -14.65
C GLN A 247 8.46 -7.71 -15.27
N ASN A 248 8.19 -8.71 -14.46
CA ASN A 248 7.72 -10.02 -14.90
C ASN A 248 6.43 -9.95 -15.73
N GLY A 249 5.47 -9.19 -15.28
CA GLY A 249 4.19 -8.95 -15.95
C GLY A 249 3.37 -7.93 -15.19
N LEU A 250 2.31 -7.41 -15.80
CA LEU A 250 1.50 -6.37 -15.17
C LEU A 250 0.74 -6.88 -13.94
N TYR A 251 0.29 -8.13 -13.99
CA TYR A 251 -0.49 -8.78 -12.91
C TYR A 251 0.22 -10.00 -12.33
N MET A 252 1.53 -10.10 -12.56
CA MET A 252 2.35 -11.23 -12.11
C MET A 252 3.10 -10.90 -10.83
N GLY A 253 3.15 -11.88 -9.92
CA GLY A 253 3.99 -11.83 -8.74
C GLY A 253 5.48 -12.12 -9.05
N PRO A 254 6.25 -12.55 -8.05
CA PRO A 254 7.68 -12.80 -8.20
C PRO A 254 7.99 -13.99 -9.10
N ILE A 255 7.02 -14.89 -9.32
CA ILE A 255 7.17 -16.02 -10.26
C ILE A 255 6.46 -15.67 -11.55
N ASP A 256 7.22 -15.59 -12.62
CA ASP A 256 6.71 -15.35 -13.96
C ASP A 256 6.10 -16.63 -14.56
N ASN A 257 5.00 -16.50 -15.26
CA ASN A 257 4.34 -17.61 -15.96
C ASN A 257 4.87 -17.81 -17.39
N ASN A 258 5.77 -16.93 -17.86
CA ASN A 258 6.34 -16.95 -19.20
C ASN A 258 7.73 -16.30 -19.20
N SER A 259 8.44 -16.29 -20.34
CA SER A 259 9.74 -15.62 -20.47
C SER A 259 9.64 -14.17 -20.98
N SER A 260 8.46 -13.68 -21.32
CA SER A 260 8.26 -12.29 -21.74
C SER A 260 8.30 -11.36 -20.52
N LYS A 261 8.59 -10.08 -20.77
CA LYS A 261 8.60 -9.06 -19.73
C LYS A 261 7.67 -7.93 -20.14
N THR A 262 7.11 -7.26 -19.13
CA THR A 262 6.36 -6.01 -19.31
C THR A 262 7.29 -4.84 -19.11
N PHE A 263 7.28 -3.94 -20.09
CA PHE A 263 8.03 -2.69 -20.09
C PHE A 263 7.09 -1.55 -19.74
N MET A 264 7.55 -0.64 -18.90
CA MET A 264 6.81 0.56 -18.52
C MET A 264 7.73 1.78 -18.63
N GLY A 265 7.18 2.87 -19.14
CA GLY A 265 7.85 4.17 -19.16
C GLY A 265 6.95 5.24 -18.57
N ALA A 266 7.50 6.15 -17.78
CA ALA A 266 6.76 7.28 -17.24
C ALA A 266 7.54 8.58 -17.38
N ILE A 267 6.82 9.68 -17.64
CA ILE A 267 7.32 11.04 -17.65
C ILE A 267 6.60 11.81 -16.56
N GLY A 268 7.34 12.24 -15.54
CA GLY A 268 6.86 13.10 -14.48
C GLY A 268 7.09 14.57 -14.83
N ILE A 269 6.05 15.40 -14.72
CA ILE A 269 6.07 16.83 -15.05
C ILE A 269 5.55 17.59 -13.83
N LYS A 270 6.37 18.49 -13.29
CA LYS A 270 6.02 19.34 -12.14
C LYS A 270 6.25 20.81 -12.50
N PRO A 271 5.35 21.43 -13.28
CA PRO A 271 5.55 22.79 -13.79
C PRO A 271 5.55 23.85 -12.70
N MET A 272 4.95 23.55 -11.54
CA MET A 272 5.01 24.35 -10.33
C MET A 272 4.92 23.45 -9.09
N GLU A 273 5.30 23.95 -7.93
CA GLU A 273 5.40 23.17 -6.69
C GLU A 273 4.10 22.41 -6.33
N LYS A 274 2.95 23.01 -6.63
CA LYS A 274 1.62 22.50 -6.25
C LYS A 274 0.87 21.79 -7.40
N LEU A 275 1.50 21.62 -8.57
CA LEU A 275 0.88 20.98 -9.74
C LEU A 275 1.84 19.97 -10.34
N TRP A 276 1.37 18.74 -10.52
CA TRP A 276 2.14 17.68 -11.12
C TRP A 276 1.28 16.82 -12.06
N PHE A 277 1.94 16.22 -13.03
CA PHE A 277 1.37 15.22 -13.92
C PHE A 277 2.36 14.05 -14.07
N SER A 278 1.82 12.87 -14.36
CA SER A 278 2.60 11.71 -14.78
C SER A 278 1.94 11.08 -16.00
N LEU A 279 2.66 11.01 -17.09
CA LEU A 279 2.25 10.32 -18.30
C LEU A 279 2.99 8.99 -18.35
N LEU A 280 2.23 7.88 -18.44
CA LEU A 280 2.77 6.53 -18.39
C LEU A 280 2.28 5.72 -19.59
N ALA A 281 3.16 4.88 -20.14
CA ALA A 281 2.83 3.86 -21.14
C ALA A 281 3.47 2.54 -20.73
N PHE A 282 2.82 1.43 -21.10
CA PHE A 282 3.32 0.08 -20.83
C PHE A 282 2.89 -0.90 -21.92
N GLY A 283 3.59 -2.05 -21.96
CA GLY A 283 3.21 -3.16 -22.82
C GLY A 283 3.99 -4.43 -22.53
N GLY A 284 3.32 -5.57 -22.63
CA GLY A 284 3.89 -6.88 -22.40
C GLY A 284 2.96 -8.02 -22.82
N ARG A 285 3.47 -9.25 -22.75
CA ARG A 285 2.67 -10.47 -22.89
C ARG A 285 2.46 -11.07 -21.52
N GLU A 286 1.19 -11.33 -21.18
CA GLU A 286 0.77 -11.60 -19.80
C GLU A 286 0.36 -13.07 -19.57
N ASP A 287 0.45 -13.93 -20.57
CA ASP A 287 0.06 -15.34 -20.45
C ASP A 287 1.18 -16.31 -20.81
N ALA A 288 1.09 -17.55 -20.29
CA ALA A 288 2.07 -18.61 -20.51
C ALA A 288 2.18 -19.04 -21.99
N GLY A 289 1.13 -18.83 -22.78
CA GLY A 289 1.08 -19.20 -24.20
C GLY A 289 1.62 -18.14 -25.15
N PHE A 290 1.99 -16.95 -24.67
CA PHE A 290 2.38 -15.79 -25.48
C PHE A 290 1.32 -15.33 -26.50
N VAL A 291 0.05 -15.72 -26.30
CA VAL A 291 -1.06 -15.41 -27.20
C VAL A 291 -1.69 -14.08 -26.84
N HIS A 292 -1.74 -13.78 -25.54
CA HIS A 292 -2.39 -12.58 -25.02
C HIS A 292 -1.36 -11.51 -24.72
N SER A 293 -1.62 -10.30 -25.15
CA SER A 293 -0.82 -9.13 -24.82
C SER A 293 -1.69 -8.04 -24.22
N LEU A 294 -1.07 -7.24 -23.36
CA LEU A 294 -1.68 -6.09 -22.74
C LEU A 294 -0.77 -4.88 -22.94
N TRP A 295 -1.34 -3.80 -23.42
CA TRP A 295 -0.66 -2.53 -23.56
C TRP A 295 -1.60 -1.38 -23.24
N GLY A 296 -1.06 -0.26 -22.86
CA GLY A 296 -1.87 0.89 -22.51
C GLY A 296 -1.06 2.03 -21.96
N GLY A 297 -1.77 2.95 -21.34
CA GLY A 297 -1.19 4.10 -20.70
C GLY A 297 -2.13 4.77 -19.71
N SER A 298 -1.55 5.62 -18.89
CA SER A 298 -2.27 6.42 -17.89
C SER A 298 -1.77 7.85 -17.89
N LEU A 299 -2.68 8.78 -17.65
CA LEU A 299 -2.37 10.16 -17.28
C LEU A 299 -2.86 10.40 -15.86
N LEU A 300 -1.93 10.65 -14.96
CA LEU A 300 -2.19 11.04 -13.58
C LEU A 300 -1.93 12.53 -13.40
N GLY A 301 -2.70 13.18 -12.54
CA GLY A 301 -2.47 14.58 -12.21
C GLY A 301 -2.92 14.94 -10.79
N GLY A 302 -2.23 15.88 -10.17
CA GLY A 302 -2.59 16.41 -8.87
C GLY A 302 -2.34 17.91 -8.79
N TRP A 303 -3.29 18.64 -8.21
CA TRP A 303 -3.19 20.08 -8.03
C TRP A 303 -3.65 20.50 -6.64
N GLN A 304 -2.76 21.08 -5.85
CA GLN A 304 -3.07 21.77 -4.60
C GLN A 304 -3.45 23.22 -4.93
N ALA A 305 -4.74 23.47 -5.24
CA ALA A 305 -5.22 24.76 -5.70
C ALA A 305 -5.13 25.85 -4.61
N THR A 306 -5.45 25.49 -3.35
CA THR A 306 -5.26 26.34 -2.17
C THR A 306 -4.66 25.49 -1.04
N GLU A 307 -4.46 26.06 0.16
CA GLU A 307 -4.05 25.29 1.34
C GLU A 307 -5.10 24.25 1.75
N GLN A 308 -6.39 24.51 1.46
CA GLN A 308 -7.50 23.65 1.83
C GLN A 308 -8.00 22.78 0.67
N LEU A 309 -7.88 23.23 -0.59
CA LEU A 309 -8.51 22.60 -1.74
C LEU A 309 -7.50 21.90 -2.62
N SER A 310 -7.70 20.61 -2.86
CA SER A 310 -6.90 19.84 -3.83
C SER A 310 -7.77 19.06 -4.80
N PHE A 311 -7.21 18.85 -5.99
CA PHE A 311 -7.79 18.05 -7.06
C PHE A 311 -6.83 16.96 -7.49
N GLY A 312 -7.38 15.83 -7.91
CA GLY A 312 -6.69 14.73 -8.53
C GLY A 312 -7.43 14.24 -9.77
N THR A 313 -6.70 13.68 -10.70
CA THR A 313 -7.27 13.04 -11.89
C THR A 313 -6.44 11.84 -12.33
N GLU A 314 -7.12 10.87 -12.90
CA GLU A 314 -6.52 9.72 -13.55
C GLU A 314 -7.35 9.36 -14.78
N LEU A 315 -6.67 9.17 -15.91
CA LEU A 315 -7.26 8.69 -17.16
C LEU A 315 -6.45 7.48 -17.58
N ASP A 316 -7.12 6.35 -17.84
CA ASP A 316 -6.48 5.13 -18.28
C ASP A 316 -7.05 4.62 -19.58
N TYR A 317 -6.19 4.04 -20.39
CA TYR A 317 -6.52 3.26 -21.55
C TYR A 317 -5.71 1.98 -21.57
N PHE A 318 -6.37 0.82 -21.47
CA PHE A 318 -5.77 -0.50 -21.56
C PHE A 318 -6.37 -1.23 -22.76
N ASN A 319 -5.55 -1.94 -23.48
CA ASN A 319 -6.00 -2.75 -24.59
C ASN A 319 -5.53 -4.19 -24.42
N PHE A 320 -6.48 -5.07 -24.21
CA PHE A 320 -6.28 -6.52 -24.14
C PHE A 320 -6.37 -7.08 -25.54
N PHE A 321 -5.30 -7.69 -26.02
CA PHE A 321 -5.30 -8.36 -27.32
C PHE A 321 -5.46 -9.87 -27.12
N ASN A 322 -6.46 -10.46 -27.77
CA ASN A 322 -6.88 -11.85 -27.61
C ASN A 322 -7.08 -12.28 -26.15
N PRO A 323 -7.91 -11.59 -25.35
CA PRO A 323 -8.11 -11.97 -23.95
C PRO A 323 -8.73 -13.37 -23.84
N PRO A 324 -8.43 -14.12 -22.76
CA PRO A 324 -8.97 -15.46 -22.56
C PRO A 324 -10.50 -15.49 -22.61
N GLY A 325 -11.08 -16.36 -23.42
CA GLY A 325 -12.53 -16.52 -23.56
C GLY A 325 -13.20 -15.47 -24.45
N SER A 326 -12.45 -14.54 -25.04
CA SER A 326 -13.02 -13.58 -25.98
C SER A 326 -13.39 -14.22 -27.32
N THR A 327 -14.58 -13.87 -27.84
CA THR A 327 -14.99 -14.14 -29.21
C THR A 327 -15.71 -12.90 -29.75
N PRO A 328 -15.24 -12.29 -30.86
CA PRO A 328 -14.08 -12.67 -31.65
C PRO A 328 -12.74 -12.32 -31.03
N ALA A 329 -11.68 -13.02 -31.41
CA ALA A 329 -10.32 -12.67 -31.12
C ALA A 329 -9.99 -11.26 -31.65
N GLY A 330 -9.32 -10.43 -30.89
CA GLY A 330 -8.96 -9.07 -31.31
C GLY A 330 -8.65 -8.14 -30.18
N ASN A 331 -8.77 -6.86 -30.44
CA ASN A 331 -8.56 -5.81 -29.46
C ASN A 331 -9.80 -5.59 -28.60
N SER A 332 -9.63 -5.58 -27.30
CA SER A 332 -10.68 -5.32 -26.31
C SER A 332 -10.24 -4.17 -25.39
N PRO A 333 -10.62 -2.93 -25.73
CA PRO A 333 -10.21 -1.77 -24.95
C PRO A 333 -11.04 -1.63 -23.68
N VAL A 334 -10.33 -1.30 -22.59
CA VAL A 334 -10.90 -0.82 -21.34
C VAL A 334 -10.36 0.59 -21.10
N TRP A 335 -11.24 1.52 -20.76
CA TRP A 335 -10.81 2.86 -20.40
C TRP A 335 -11.55 3.36 -19.17
N SER A 336 -10.90 4.22 -18.42
CA SER A 336 -11.46 4.78 -17.20
C SER A 336 -11.06 6.23 -16.98
N MET A 337 -11.86 6.92 -16.19
CA MET A 337 -11.61 8.28 -15.75
C MET A 337 -11.99 8.41 -14.28
N GLY A 338 -11.08 8.96 -13.48
CA GLY A 338 -11.29 9.30 -12.07
C GLY A 338 -11.00 10.76 -11.79
N LEU A 339 -11.81 11.36 -10.92
CA LEU A 339 -11.63 12.72 -10.40
C LEU A 339 -11.77 12.68 -8.89
N TRP A 340 -10.83 13.30 -8.21
CA TRP A 340 -10.79 13.45 -6.76
C TRP A 340 -10.80 14.93 -6.39
N THR A 341 -11.60 15.27 -5.40
CA THR A 341 -11.62 16.62 -4.82
C THR A 341 -11.57 16.48 -3.32
N THR A 342 -10.63 17.16 -2.67
CA THR A 342 -10.54 17.23 -1.21
C THR A 342 -10.62 18.66 -0.74
N TYR A 343 -11.38 18.89 0.35
CA TYR A 343 -11.44 20.16 1.01
C TYR A 343 -11.26 20.01 2.51
N ASP A 344 -10.21 20.60 3.06
CA ASP A 344 -9.90 20.58 4.48
C ASP A 344 -10.45 21.84 5.16
N PHE A 345 -11.55 21.71 5.92
CA PHE A 345 -12.12 22.81 6.71
C PHE A 345 -11.15 23.26 7.80
N THR A 346 -10.46 22.29 8.39
CA THR A 346 -9.44 22.47 9.42
C THR A 346 -8.38 21.38 9.28
N LYS A 347 -7.28 21.46 10.06
CA LYS A 347 -6.28 20.37 10.13
C LYS A 347 -6.86 19.03 10.64
N LYS A 348 -8.06 19.04 11.23
CA LYS A 348 -8.71 17.85 11.81
C LYS A 348 -9.92 17.36 11.02
N VAL A 349 -10.55 18.20 10.24
CA VAL A 349 -11.82 17.91 9.56
C VAL A 349 -11.71 18.31 8.10
N GLY A 350 -11.99 17.40 7.20
CA GLY A 350 -12.08 17.62 5.76
C GLY A 350 -13.09 16.69 5.12
N VAL A 351 -13.40 16.93 3.86
CA VAL A 351 -14.24 16.09 3.02
C VAL A 351 -13.49 15.69 1.76
N ALA A 352 -13.82 14.54 1.22
CA ALA A 352 -13.32 14.07 -0.07
C ALA A 352 -14.47 13.56 -0.92
N VAL A 353 -14.44 13.92 -2.21
CA VAL A 353 -15.34 13.40 -3.23
C VAL A 353 -14.50 12.69 -4.27
N ARG A 354 -14.87 11.46 -4.62
CA ARG A 354 -14.35 10.73 -5.78
C ARG A 354 -15.49 10.46 -6.74
N THR A 355 -15.25 10.69 -8.02
CA THR A 355 -16.14 10.30 -9.10
C THR A 355 -15.36 9.49 -10.12
N GLU A 356 -15.93 8.38 -10.58
CA GLU A 356 -15.28 7.48 -11.51
C GLU A 356 -16.25 7.00 -12.58
N TYR A 357 -15.71 6.80 -13.77
CA TYR A 357 -16.35 6.07 -14.86
C TYR A 357 -15.35 5.08 -15.43
N LEU A 358 -15.81 3.87 -15.70
CA LEU A 358 -15.03 2.82 -16.35
C LEU A 358 -15.89 2.14 -17.41
N SER A 359 -15.32 1.92 -18.59
CA SER A 359 -15.95 1.21 -19.69
C SER A 359 -15.14 -0.02 -20.09
N ASP A 360 -15.73 -1.19 -19.89
CA ASP A 360 -15.25 -2.50 -20.32
C ASP A 360 -16.33 -3.16 -21.18
N LYS A 361 -16.44 -2.73 -22.43
CA LYS A 361 -17.54 -3.16 -23.33
C LYS A 361 -17.47 -4.62 -23.73
N ASP A 362 -16.30 -5.20 -23.69
CA ASP A 362 -16.08 -6.60 -24.08
C ASP A 362 -16.04 -7.54 -22.88
N GLY A 363 -16.12 -7.01 -21.64
CA GLY A 363 -16.13 -7.80 -20.40
C GLY A 363 -14.83 -8.56 -20.16
N VAL A 364 -13.69 -7.96 -20.51
CA VAL A 364 -12.38 -8.62 -20.40
C VAL A 364 -11.79 -8.53 -19.00
N ASP A 365 -12.04 -7.44 -18.31
CA ASP A 365 -11.49 -7.17 -16.98
C ASP A 365 -12.56 -7.27 -15.89
N ALA A 366 -13.76 -6.76 -16.17
CA ALA A 366 -14.86 -6.73 -15.23
C ALA A 366 -15.67 -8.03 -15.15
N SER A 367 -15.42 -9.01 -16.04
CA SER A 367 -16.20 -10.24 -16.06
C SER A 367 -15.71 -11.25 -15.02
N GLY A 368 -16.62 -11.70 -14.17
CA GLY A 368 -16.60 -12.98 -13.43
C GLY A 368 -15.35 -13.40 -12.63
N GLY A 369 -14.35 -12.56 -12.53
CA GLY A 369 -13.05 -12.90 -11.96
C GLY A 369 -12.94 -12.71 -10.44
N ALA A 370 -11.73 -12.42 -9.97
CA ALA A 370 -11.41 -12.17 -8.57
C ALA A 370 -12.22 -11.05 -7.92
N LEU A 371 -12.82 -10.17 -8.73
CA LEU A 371 -13.67 -9.05 -8.32
C LEU A 371 -15.10 -9.47 -7.97
N GLY A 372 -15.50 -10.71 -8.28
CA GLY A 372 -16.81 -11.24 -7.98
C GLY A 372 -17.94 -10.59 -8.78
N PHE A 373 -17.67 -9.90 -9.90
CA PHE A 373 -18.70 -9.47 -10.82
C PHE A 373 -19.39 -10.68 -11.42
N ARG A 374 -20.69 -10.53 -11.70
CA ARG A 374 -21.54 -11.65 -12.08
C ARG A 374 -21.79 -11.72 -13.59
N ASN A 375 -21.35 -10.72 -14.35
CA ASN A 375 -21.48 -10.73 -15.79
C ASN A 375 -20.67 -11.88 -16.40
N PRO A 376 -21.26 -12.64 -17.34
CA PRO A 376 -20.51 -13.68 -18.04
C PRO A 376 -19.31 -13.11 -18.79
N ALA A 377 -18.27 -13.92 -18.97
CA ALA A 377 -17.12 -13.55 -19.79
C ALA A 377 -17.57 -13.11 -21.18
N GLY A 378 -17.00 -12.03 -21.69
CA GLY A 378 -17.39 -11.42 -22.96
C GLY A 378 -18.67 -10.57 -22.89
N THR A 379 -19.26 -10.38 -21.71
CA THR A 379 -20.39 -9.49 -21.51
C THR A 379 -19.91 -8.20 -20.85
N GLY A 380 -19.86 -7.14 -21.64
CA GLY A 380 -19.35 -5.84 -21.19
C GLY A 380 -20.27 -5.10 -20.24
N GLN A 381 -19.69 -4.11 -19.59
CA GLN A 381 -20.41 -3.17 -18.74
C GLN A 381 -19.68 -1.83 -18.64
N ASP A 382 -20.45 -0.82 -18.33
CA ASP A 382 -19.95 0.46 -17.88
C ASP A 382 -20.21 0.57 -16.36
N LEU A 383 -19.24 1.08 -15.62
CA LEU A 383 -19.34 1.29 -14.19
C LEU A 383 -19.21 2.78 -13.87
N THR A 384 -20.08 3.29 -13.01
CA THR A 384 -20.00 4.64 -12.47
C THR A 384 -19.97 4.56 -10.95
N SER A 385 -19.13 5.36 -10.33
CA SER A 385 -19.04 5.44 -8.87
C SER A 385 -18.92 6.90 -8.41
N VAL A 386 -19.64 7.23 -7.34
CA VAL A 386 -19.49 8.50 -6.63
C VAL A 386 -19.37 8.21 -5.15
N ALA A 387 -18.28 8.64 -4.52
CA ALA A 387 -18.06 8.48 -3.09
C ALA A 387 -17.87 9.84 -2.41
N LEU A 388 -18.51 10.04 -1.28
CA LEU A 388 -18.33 11.18 -0.36
C LEU A 388 -17.82 10.65 0.98
N THR A 389 -16.67 11.12 1.40
CA THR A 389 -16.01 10.72 2.65
C THR A 389 -15.77 11.94 3.53
N LEU A 390 -16.15 11.85 4.79
CA LEU A 390 -15.71 12.77 5.83
C LEU A 390 -14.37 12.25 6.39
N ASN A 391 -13.36 13.11 6.43
CA ASN A 391 -12.07 12.82 7.07
C ASN A 391 -12.01 13.52 8.42
N TYR A 392 -11.97 12.75 9.51
CA TYR A 392 -11.82 13.27 10.86
C TYR A 392 -10.57 12.73 11.53
N LYS A 393 -9.65 13.63 11.90
CA LYS A 393 -8.37 13.35 12.55
C LYS A 393 -8.35 13.99 13.95
N PRO A 394 -8.95 13.35 14.99
CA PRO A 394 -8.96 13.92 16.34
C PRO A 394 -7.55 14.15 16.87
N VAL A 395 -6.64 13.24 16.55
CA VAL A 395 -5.19 13.30 16.77
C VAL A 395 -4.45 12.84 15.52
N SER A 396 -3.15 13.11 15.42
CA SER A 396 -2.34 12.81 14.21
C SER A 396 -2.30 11.31 13.85
N THR A 397 -2.42 10.45 14.85
CA THR A 397 -2.35 8.99 14.69
C THR A 397 -3.68 8.32 14.42
N ILE A 398 -4.82 9.02 14.55
CA ILE A 398 -6.16 8.47 14.32
C ILE A 398 -6.83 9.16 13.14
N LYS A 399 -7.33 8.37 12.20
CA LYS A 399 -8.14 8.82 11.07
C LYS A 399 -9.46 8.06 11.05
N ILE A 400 -10.58 8.77 11.10
CA ILE A 400 -11.94 8.22 11.07
C ILE A 400 -12.59 8.71 9.79
N GLN A 401 -13.15 7.80 8.99
CA GLN A 401 -13.67 8.05 7.66
C GLN A 401 -15.06 7.45 7.47
N PRO A 402 -16.14 8.12 7.94
CA PRO A 402 -17.48 7.83 7.46
C PRO A 402 -17.56 8.10 5.96
N GLU A 403 -18.16 7.16 5.22
CA GLU A 403 -18.29 7.25 3.76
C GLU A 403 -19.67 6.81 3.31
N ILE A 404 -20.20 7.50 2.31
CA ILE A 404 -21.33 7.05 1.50
C ILE A 404 -20.85 6.99 0.04
N ARG A 405 -21.17 5.89 -0.64
CA ARG A 405 -20.80 5.65 -2.02
C ARG A 405 -21.98 5.12 -2.79
N PHE A 406 -22.22 5.68 -3.97
CA PHE A 406 -23.17 5.20 -4.97
C PHE A 406 -22.42 4.55 -6.11
N ASP A 407 -22.87 3.35 -6.52
CA ASP A 407 -22.37 2.65 -7.68
C ASP A 407 -23.50 2.30 -8.65
N HIS A 408 -23.18 2.34 -9.95
CA HIS A 408 -24.04 1.92 -11.03
C HIS A 408 -23.29 1.02 -12.02
N THR A 409 -23.97 -0.02 -12.52
CA THR A 409 -23.52 -0.84 -13.66
C THR A 409 -24.54 -0.77 -14.79
N SER A 410 -24.07 -0.63 -16.03
CA SER A 410 -24.94 -0.71 -17.23
C SER A 410 -25.42 -2.12 -17.51
N TRP A 411 -24.76 -3.17 -16.97
CA TRP A 411 -25.16 -4.55 -17.17
C TRP A 411 -26.50 -4.85 -16.48
N SER A 412 -27.47 -5.34 -17.27
CA SER A 412 -28.86 -5.58 -16.80
C SER A 412 -28.97 -6.65 -15.71
N GLY A 413 -28.00 -7.57 -15.60
CA GLY A 413 -27.92 -8.55 -14.52
C GLY A 413 -27.62 -7.92 -13.14
N GLY A 414 -27.01 -6.74 -13.11
CA GLY A 414 -26.73 -5.96 -11.93
C GLY A 414 -25.66 -6.55 -11.00
N PHE A 415 -25.31 -5.83 -9.95
CA PHE A 415 -24.38 -6.29 -8.89
C PHE A 415 -24.93 -7.54 -8.16
N VAL A 416 -26.21 -7.54 -7.89
CA VAL A 416 -27.00 -8.74 -7.50
C VAL A 416 -28.20 -8.82 -8.44
N PRO A 417 -28.89 -9.98 -8.55
CA PRO A 417 -29.98 -10.14 -9.52
C PRO A 417 -30.94 -8.95 -9.57
N GLY A 418 -30.99 -8.28 -10.74
CA GLY A 418 -31.90 -7.16 -10.98
C GLY A 418 -31.55 -5.82 -10.34
N LYS A 419 -30.37 -5.69 -9.69
CA LYS A 419 -29.95 -4.45 -9.05
C LYS A 419 -28.72 -3.84 -9.71
N GLN A 420 -28.94 -2.92 -10.64
CA GLN A 420 -27.90 -2.17 -11.32
C GLN A 420 -27.34 -1.00 -10.50
N ASN A 421 -28.06 -0.58 -9.46
CA ASN A 421 -27.67 0.49 -8.56
C ASN A 421 -27.50 -0.05 -7.14
N ARG A 422 -26.55 0.53 -6.41
CA ARG A 422 -26.38 0.26 -4.98
C ARG A 422 -25.79 1.46 -4.25
N VAL A 423 -25.99 1.48 -2.94
CA VAL A 423 -25.38 2.46 -2.04
C VAL A 423 -24.63 1.70 -0.97
N PHE A 424 -23.37 2.04 -0.77
CA PHE A 424 -22.59 1.68 0.39
C PHE A 424 -22.58 2.83 1.38
N TYR A 425 -22.68 2.51 2.67
CA TYR A 425 -22.44 3.49 3.72
C TYR A 425 -21.89 2.79 4.96
N GLY A 426 -21.04 3.50 5.66
CA GLY A 426 -20.36 2.98 6.85
C GLY A 426 -19.22 3.87 7.27
N ALA A 427 -18.29 3.30 8.00
CA ALA A 427 -17.11 4.00 8.46
C ALA A 427 -15.90 3.08 8.57
N GLY A 428 -14.73 3.64 8.28
CA GLY A 428 -13.45 3.05 8.60
C GLY A 428 -12.68 3.87 9.62
N ILE A 429 -11.82 3.20 10.37
CA ILE A 429 -10.92 3.81 11.35
C ILE A 429 -9.53 3.27 11.11
N SER A 430 -8.55 4.16 11.01
CA SER A 430 -7.13 3.82 10.89
C SER A 430 -6.34 4.41 12.05
N TYR A 431 -5.46 3.59 12.67
CA TYR A 431 -4.39 4.03 13.56
C TYR A 431 -3.08 4.01 12.80
N LEU A 432 -2.33 5.12 12.81
CA LEU A 432 -1.08 5.31 12.07
C LEU A 432 0.07 5.45 13.07
N PHE A 433 1.21 4.83 12.81
CA PHE A 433 2.41 4.89 13.66
C PHE A 433 3.70 4.91 12.85
#